data_d4f34754b53000f2352a56e5931438b6
#
_entry.id   d4f34754b53000f2352a56e5931438b6
#
_cell.length_a   1.000
_cell.length_b   1.000
_cell.length_c   1.000
_cell.angle_alpha   90.00
_cell.angle_beta   90.00
_cell.angle_gamma   90.00
#
_symmetry.space_group_name_H-M   'P 1'
#
loop_
_entity.id
_entity.type
_entity.pdbx_description
1 polymer ?
#
loop_
_entity_poly.entity_id
_entity_poly.type
_entity_poly.pdbx_seq_one_letter_code
_entity_poly.pdbx_strand_id
1 'polypeptide(L)'
;MRAVIQRVENASVKVRNKELSSIDKGMLVFLGVAKEDSEADADYILEKAVNLRIFEDLDNKMNLSLLDIGGSMMIVSQFTLLGNCVKGRRPSFVNAEEPQKANRLYEYFVSKAKEKVNHIGTGQFQEMMRTIDTTSRRRSSRTNTIGH
;
A
#
# COMPACT_ATOMS: atom_id res chain seq x y z
N MET A 1 -10.55 7.17 -0.45
CA MET A 1 -9.46 6.20 -0.16
C MET A 1 -8.11 6.87 -0.38
N ARG A 2 -7.06 6.44 0.33
CA ARG A 2 -5.71 6.99 0.18
C ARG A 2 -4.69 5.85 0.20
N ALA A 3 -3.75 5.88 -0.73
CA ALA A 3 -2.65 4.92 -0.75
C ALA A 3 -1.29 5.64 -0.74
N VAL A 4 -0.36 5.12 0.03
CA VAL A 4 1.06 5.50 -0.01
C VAL A 4 1.81 4.31 -0.55
N ILE A 5 2.58 4.51 -1.62
CA ILE A 5 3.25 3.46 -2.36
C ILE A 5 4.76 3.67 -2.31
N GLN A 6 5.48 2.61 -1.98
CA GLN A 6 6.94 2.59 -1.91
C GLN A 6 7.47 1.40 -2.72
N ARG A 7 8.48 1.65 -3.59
CA ARG A 7 9.23 0.57 -4.23
C ARG A 7 10.10 -0.13 -3.20
N VAL A 8 10.15 -1.45 -3.27
CA VAL A 8 10.97 -2.27 -2.38
C VAL A 8 11.72 -3.35 -3.16
N GLU A 9 12.91 -3.72 -2.70
CA GLU A 9 13.60 -4.92 -3.16
C GLU A 9 13.04 -6.17 -2.46
N ASN A 10 12.64 -6.02 -1.23
CA ASN A 10 11.85 -6.98 -0.47
C ASN A 10 11.10 -6.24 0.65
N ALA A 11 10.02 -6.82 1.13
CA ALA A 11 9.32 -6.35 2.32
C ALA A 11 8.76 -7.53 3.09
N SER A 12 8.68 -7.40 4.41
CA SER A 12 8.01 -8.37 5.28
C SER A 12 7.19 -7.68 6.35
N VAL A 13 6.13 -8.34 6.76
CA VAL A 13 5.28 -7.92 7.89
C VAL A 13 5.44 -8.93 9.01
N LYS A 14 5.72 -8.43 10.21
CA LYS A 14 5.83 -9.23 11.44
C LYS A 14 4.78 -8.81 12.45
N VAL A 15 4.16 -9.79 13.07
CA VAL A 15 3.25 -9.63 14.21
C VAL A 15 3.81 -10.45 15.37
N ARG A 16 3.99 -9.83 16.52
CA ARG A 16 4.56 -10.49 17.73
C ARG A 16 5.87 -11.24 17.43
N ASN A 17 6.76 -10.63 16.66
CA ASN A 17 8.04 -11.17 16.18
C ASN A 17 7.95 -12.41 15.26
N LYS A 18 6.75 -12.81 14.82
CA LYS A 18 6.56 -13.83 13.79
C LYS A 18 6.33 -13.16 12.45
N GLU A 19 7.02 -13.63 11.43
CA GLU A 19 6.77 -13.20 10.06
C GLU A 19 5.40 -13.71 9.62
N LEU A 20 4.53 -12.77 9.22
CA LEU A 20 3.19 -13.06 8.74
C LEU A 20 3.20 -13.25 7.22
N SER A 21 3.86 -12.37 6.51
CA SER A 21 4.05 -12.46 5.07
C SER A 21 5.28 -11.69 4.62
N SER A 22 5.81 -12.07 3.46
CA SER A 22 6.93 -11.40 2.81
C SER A 22 6.74 -11.36 1.30
N ILE A 23 7.39 -10.40 0.66
CA ILE A 23 7.47 -10.25 -0.79
C ILE A 23 8.90 -9.97 -1.20
N ASP A 24 9.22 -10.36 -2.44
CA ASP A 24 10.43 -9.94 -3.15
C ASP A 24 10.22 -8.58 -3.82
N LYS A 25 11.01 -8.25 -4.82
CA LYS A 25 10.97 -6.99 -5.55
C LYS A 25 9.55 -6.61 -5.99
N GLY A 26 9.16 -5.41 -5.65
CA GLY A 26 7.83 -4.93 -5.97
C GLY A 26 7.47 -3.63 -5.27
N MET A 27 6.24 -3.55 -4.77
CA MET A 27 5.76 -2.38 -4.04
C MET A 27 5.13 -2.72 -2.70
N LEU A 28 5.38 -1.85 -1.72
CA LEU A 28 4.67 -1.79 -0.45
C LEU A 28 3.59 -0.72 -0.56
N VAL A 29 2.35 -1.09 -0.29
CA VAL A 29 1.18 -0.22 -0.35
C VAL A 29 0.58 -0.10 1.04
N PHE A 30 0.59 1.10 1.60
CA PHE A 30 -0.19 1.44 2.78
C PHE A 30 -1.54 1.99 2.33
N LEU A 31 -2.64 1.37 2.76
CA LEU A 31 -3.99 1.69 2.31
C LEU A 31 -4.84 2.23 3.47
N GLY A 32 -5.33 3.46 3.33
CA GLY A 32 -6.27 4.09 4.24
C GLY A 32 -7.65 4.23 3.61
N VAL A 33 -8.67 3.74 4.31
CA VAL A 33 -10.08 3.82 3.87
C VAL A 33 -10.73 5.01 4.55
N ALA A 34 -11.25 5.95 3.75
CA ALA A 34 -11.99 7.11 4.22
C ALA A 34 -13.50 6.80 4.33
N LYS A 35 -14.22 7.61 5.08
CA LYS A 35 -15.68 7.59 5.08
C LYS A 35 -16.20 7.80 3.65
N GLU A 36 -17.30 7.13 3.35
CA GLU A 36 -17.98 7.17 2.03
C GLU A 36 -17.22 6.50 0.88
N ASP A 37 -16.03 5.93 1.12
CA ASP A 37 -15.37 5.13 0.12
C ASP A 37 -16.18 3.89 -0.25
N SER A 38 -16.06 3.51 -1.52
CA SER A 38 -16.75 2.38 -2.14
C SER A 38 -15.77 1.42 -2.82
N GLU A 39 -16.27 0.31 -3.33
CA GLU A 39 -15.50 -0.61 -4.15
C GLU A 39 -14.94 0.05 -5.42
N ALA A 40 -15.68 1.02 -6.00
CA ALA A 40 -15.22 1.78 -7.16
C ALA A 40 -13.94 2.60 -6.84
N ASP A 41 -13.83 3.14 -5.61
CA ASP A 41 -12.63 3.85 -5.17
C ASP A 41 -11.46 2.88 -4.99
N ALA A 42 -11.73 1.69 -4.48
CA ALA A 42 -10.73 0.62 -4.37
C ALA A 42 -10.21 0.18 -5.73
N ASP A 43 -11.10 -0.05 -6.69
CA ASP A 43 -10.77 -0.42 -8.07
C ASP A 43 -9.93 0.67 -8.73
N TYR A 44 -10.31 1.94 -8.57
CA TYR A 44 -9.55 3.07 -9.12
C TYR A 44 -8.12 3.14 -8.55
N ILE A 45 -7.97 3.05 -7.23
CA ILE A 45 -6.66 3.10 -6.58
C ILE A 45 -5.79 1.91 -7.01
N LEU A 46 -6.37 0.71 -7.07
CA LEU A 46 -5.65 -0.49 -7.51
C LEU A 46 -5.16 -0.37 -8.95
N GLU A 47 -6.05 0.05 -9.86
CA GLU A 47 -5.70 0.24 -11.27
C GLU A 47 -4.57 1.25 -11.45
N LYS A 48 -4.63 2.36 -10.71
CA LYS A 48 -3.53 3.34 -10.69
C LYS A 48 -2.25 2.74 -10.13
N ALA A 49 -2.32 2.04 -9.00
CA ALA A 49 -1.14 1.49 -8.32
C ALA A 49 -0.36 0.50 -9.20
N VAL A 50 -1.06 -0.48 -9.81
CA VAL A 50 -0.39 -1.53 -10.59
C VAL A 50 0.22 -1.02 -11.91
N ASN A 51 -0.32 0.08 -12.45
CA ASN A 51 0.14 0.71 -13.68
C ASN A 51 1.09 1.91 -13.46
N LEU A 52 1.39 2.25 -12.21
CA LEU A 52 2.27 3.37 -11.90
C LEU A 52 3.69 3.08 -12.38
N ARG A 53 4.23 3.94 -13.25
CA ARG A 53 5.54 3.76 -13.89
C ARG A 53 6.67 4.24 -12.99
N ILE A 54 6.91 3.52 -11.90
CA ILE A 54 7.87 3.87 -10.84
C ILE A 54 9.09 2.95 -10.79
N PHE A 55 9.14 1.94 -11.63
CA PHE A 55 10.29 1.05 -11.75
C PHE A 55 11.19 1.47 -12.91
N GLU A 56 12.48 1.25 -12.74
CA GLU A 56 13.49 1.66 -13.71
C GLU A 56 13.54 0.69 -14.89
N ASP A 57 13.66 1.25 -16.10
CA ASP A 57 13.98 0.53 -17.32
C ASP A 57 15.51 0.33 -17.48
N LEU A 58 15.92 -0.20 -18.63
CA LEU A 58 17.34 -0.44 -18.94
C LEU A 58 18.19 0.85 -18.99
N ASP A 59 17.55 1.99 -19.20
CA ASP A 59 18.19 3.32 -19.21
C ASP A 59 18.19 3.99 -17.82
N ASN A 60 17.79 3.27 -16.77
CA ASN A 60 17.60 3.79 -15.40
C ASN A 60 16.55 4.91 -15.31
N LYS A 61 15.57 4.93 -16.19
CA LYS A 61 14.44 5.85 -16.16
C LYS A 61 13.22 5.16 -15.55
N MET A 62 12.46 5.88 -14.72
CA MET A 62 11.20 5.39 -14.16
C MET A 62 10.15 5.29 -15.26
N ASN A 63 10.01 4.12 -15.82
CA ASN A 63 9.25 3.87 -17.05
C ASN A 63 8.40 2.60 -16.99
N LEU A 64 8.69 1.70 -16.08
CA LEU A 64 8.01 0.42 -15.94
C LEU A 64 7.05 0.41 -14.76
N SER A 65 5.92 -0.25 -14.95
CA SER A 65 4.93 -0.50 -13.91
C SER A 65 5.22 -1.78 -13.14
N LEU A 66 4.45 -2.04 -12.07
CA LEU A 66 4.50 -3.32 -11.36
C LEU A 66 4.18 -4.48 -12.29
N LEU A 67 3.17 -4.32 -13.16
CA LEU A 67 2.76 -5.35 -14.12
C LEU A 67 3.86 -5.61 -15.14
N ASP A 68 4.54 -4.57 -15.63
CA ASP A 68 5.63 -4.72 -16.62
C ASP A 68 6.79 -5.53 -16.05
N ILE A 69 7.14 -5.35 -14.80
CA ILE A 69 8.25 -6.08 -14.15
C ILE A 69 7.84 -7.43 -13.56
N GLY A 70 6.53 -7.78 -13.58
CA GLY A 70 6.03 -8.98 -12.90
C GLY A 70 6.30 -8.98 -11.39
N GLY A 71 6.34 -7.81 -10.76
CA GLY A 71 6.69 -7.65 -9.35
C GLY A 71 5.59 -8.07 -8.39
N SER A 72 5.95 -8.11 -7.11
CA SER A 72 5.05 -8.47 -6.00
C SER A 72 4.45 -7.22 -5.35
N MET A 73 3.33 -7.38 -4.64
CA MET A 73 2.69 -6.29 -3.90
C MET A 73 2.44 -6.70 -2.44
N MET A 74 2.90 -5.89 -1.50
CA MET A 74 2.57 -5.98 -0.08
C MET A 74 1.51 -4.93 0.24
N ILE A 75 0.37 -5.32 0.80
CA ILE A 75 -0.73 -4.43 1.13
C ILE A 75 -0.94 -4.40 2.64
N VAL A 76 -0.82 -3.21 3.24
CA VAL A 76 -0.96 -2.99 4.68
C VAL A 76 -2.04 -1.95 4.92
N SER A 77 -3.03 -2.29 5.73
CA SER A 77 -4.05 -1.32 6.15
C SER A 77 -3.45 -0.28 7.11
N GLN A 78 -3.67 1.00 6.82
CA GLN A 78 -3.10 2.12 7.58
C GLN A 78 -4.08 3.29 7.67
N PHE A 79 -4.96 3.30 8.69
CA PHE A 79 -5.97 4.35 8.86
C PHE A 79 -5.35 5.73 9.16
N THR A 80 -4.13 5.77 9.73
CA THR A 80 -3.42 7.01 10.05
C THR A 80 -3.09 7.86 8.83
N LEU A 81 -3.18 7.31 7.61
CA LEU A 81 -3.09 8.08 6.37
C LEU A 81 -4.20 9.12 6.23
N LEU A 82 -5.31 8.95 6.95
CA LEU A 82 -6.45 9.87 6.99
C LEU A 82 -6.31 10.94 8.09
N GLY A 83 -5.18 10.96 8.79
CA GLY A 83 -4.89 11.94 9.83
C GLY A 83 -4.90 13.37 9.30
N ASN A 84 -5.63 14.26 9.98
CA ASN A 84 -5.68 15.68 9.68
C ASN A 84 -5.02 16.46 10.81
N CYS A 85 -3.95 17.19 10.49
CA CYS A 85 -3.16 18.01 11.42
C CYS A 85 -3.30 19.52 11.15
N VAL A 86 -4.30 19.95 10.37
CA VAL A 86 -4.50 21.36 10.01
C VAL A 86 -4.79 22.22 11.25
N LYS A 87 -5.52 21.67 12.23
CA LYS A 87 -5.83 22.38 13.48
C LYS A 87 -5.12 21.70 14.65
N GLY A 88 -4.16 22.41 15.26
CA GLY A 88 -3.47 21.97 16.46
C GLY A 88 -2.39 20.91 16.25
N ARG A 89 -1.88 20.34 17.35
CA ARG A 89 -0.77 19.38 17.35
C ARG A 89 -1.23 17.92 17.46
N ARG A 90 -2.52 17.67 17.65
CA ARG A 90 -3.10 16.34 17.77
C ARG A 90 -3.79 15.96 16.48
N PRO A 91 -3.36 14.88 15.79
CA PRO A 91 -4.03 14.42 14.58
C PRO A 91 -5.49 14.05 14.85
N SER A 92 -6.38 14.47 13.94
CA SER A 92 -7.79 14.08 13.92
C SER A 92 -8.01 13.01 12.86
N PHE A 93 -8.68 11.92 13.21
CA PHE A 93 -8.98 10.80 12.31
C PHE A 93 -10.47 10.69 11.98
N VAL A 94 -11.22 11.79 12.11
CA VAL A 94 -12.69 11.82 11.89
C VAL A 94 -13.09 11.38 10.47
N ASN A 95 -12.19 11.51 9.50
CA ASN A 95 -12.42 11.12 8.11
C ASN A 95 -12.07 9.65 7.83
N ALA A 96 -11.46 8.94 8.77
CA ALA A 96 -11.23 7.51 8.62
C ALA A 96 -12.54 6.74 8.76
N GLU A 97 -12.69 5.68 7.96
CA GLU A 97 -13.85 4.80 8.04
C GLU A 97 -13.81 3.96 9.33
N GLU A 98 -14.98 3.51 9.78
CA GLU A 98 -15.07 2.60 10.92
C GLU A 98 -14.38 1.25 10.61
N PRO A 99 -13.81 0.57 11.63
CA PRO A 99 -12.97 -0.59 11.41
C PRO A 99 -13.59 -1.72 10.60
N GLN A 100 -14.87 -2.06 10.84
CA GLN A 100 -15.53 -3.17 10.15
C GLN A 100 -15.70 -2.91 8.65
N LYS A 101 -16.16 -1.70 8.28
CA LYS A 101 -16.33 -1.31 6.87
C LYS A 101 -14.98 -1.10 6.19
N ALA A 102 -14.02 -0.50 6.90
CA ALA A 102 -12.66 -0.36 6.41
C ALA A 102 -12.02 -1.72 6.10
N ASN A 103 -12.18 -2.71 6.99
CA ASN A 103 -11.68 -4.07 6.76
C ASN A 103 -12.32 -4.72 5.53
N ARG A 104 -13.63 -4.59 5.34
CA ARG A 104 -14.30 -5.14 4.14
C ARG A 104 -13.74 -4.57 2.84
N LEU A 105 -13.54 -3.26 2.77
CA LEU A 105 -12.96 -2.61 1.59
C LEU A 105 -11.48 -2.97 1.41
N TYR A 106 -10.74 -3.14 2.51
CA TYR A 106 -9.38 -3.64 2.46
C TYR A 106 -9.30 -5.07 1.89
N GLU A 107 -10.15 -5.98 2.38
CA GLU A 107 -10.22 -7.36 1.87
C GLU A 107 -10.66 -7.41 0.41
N TYR A 108 -11.61 -6.57 0.01
CA TYR A 108 -12.00 -6.39 -1.39
C TYR A 108 -10.80 -5.96 -2.25
N PHE A 109 -10.07 -4.93 -1.81
CA PHE A 109 -8.86 -4.45 -2.52
C PHE A 109 -7.82 -5.58 -2.67
N VAL A 110 -7.56 -6.34 -1.61
CA VAL A 110 -6.63 -7.48 -1.63
C VAL A 110 -7.11 -8.56 -2.60
N SER A 111 -8.39 -8.89 -2.60
CA SER A 111 -9.01 -9.86 -3.51
C SER A 111 -8.80 -9.43 -4.98
N LYS A 112 -9.08 -8.18 -5.30
CA LYS A 112 -8.88 -7.62 -6.64
C LYS A 112 -7.40 -7.54 -7.05
N ALA A 113 -6.52 -7.24 -6.10
CA ALA A 113 -5.08 -7.24 -6.36
C ALA A 113 -4.56 -8.64 -6.73
N LYS A 114 -5.07 -9.70 -6.11
CA LYS A 114 -4.73 -11.11 -6.44
C LYS A 114 -5.13 -11.51 -7.86
N GLU A 115 -6.13 -10.87 -8.45
CA GLU A 115 -6.51 -11.12 -9.85
C GLU A 115 -5.49 -10.52 -10.84
N LYS A 116 -4.72 -9.50 -10.44
CA LYS A 116 -3.81 -8.73 -11.31
C LYS A 116 -2.33 -9.00 -11.05
N VAL A 117 -1.97 -9.34 -9.81
CA VAL A 117 -0.58 -9.46 -9.36
C VAL A 117 -0.34 -10.88 -8.86
N ASN A 118 0.72 -11.52 -9.35
CA ASN A 118 0.99 -12.93 -9.08
C ASN A 118 1.27 -13.25 -7.60
N HIS A 119 1.92 -12.34 -6.88
CA HIS A 119 2.25 -12.54 -5.48
C HIS A 119 1.84 -11.34 -4.63
N ILE A 120 0.93 -11.58 -3.69
CA ILE A 120 0.40 -10.59 -2.75
C ILE A 120 0.76 -11.00 -1.33
N GLY A 121 1.49 -10.12 -0.64
CA GLY A 121 1.65 -10.17 0.80
C GLY A 121 0.63 -9.25 1.50
N THR A 122 0.18 -9.62 2.67
CA THR A 122 -0.79 -8.83 3.45
C THR A 122 -0.34 -8.67 4.89
N GLY A 123 -0.75 -7.55 5.52
CA GLY A 123 -0.73 -7.37 6.95
C GLY A 123 -1.96 -7.98 7.62
N GLN A 124 -1.99 -7.94 8.94
CA GLN A 124 -3.15 -8.30 9.76
C GLN A 124 -3.86 -7.02 10.20
N PHE A 125 -5.17 -6.94 9.95
CA PHE A 125 -5.98 -5.77 10.30
C PHE A 125 -6.04 -5.57 11.82
N GLN A 126 -5.88 -4.33 12.28
CA GLN A 126 -5.92 -3.91 13.69
C GLN A 126 -4.84 -4.51 14.63
N GLU A 127 -3.87 -5.23 14.12
CA GLU A 127 -2.73 -5.69 14.92
C GLU A 127 -1.58 -4.69 14.88
N MET A 128 -0.79 -4.67 15.95
CA MET A 128 0.46 -3.90 15.97
C MET A 128 1.50 -4.62 15.09
N MET A 129 1.67 -4.11 13.88
CA MET A 129 2.56 -4.69 12.88
C MET A 129 3.90 -3.94 12.82
N ARG A 130 4.96 -4.69 12.60
CA ARG A 130 6.25 -4.15 12.22
C ARG A 130 6.50 -4.50 10.76
N THR A 131 6.48 -3.47 9.91
CA THR A 131 6.86 -3.61 8.50
C THR A 131 8.35 -3.37 8.36
N ILE A 132 9.03 -4.30 7.72
CA ILE A 132 10.46 -4.20 7.41
C ILE A 132 10.55 -4.18 5.88
N ASP A 133 11.14 -3.13 5.35
CA ASP A 133 11.39 -2.98 3.93
C ASP A 133 12.87 -2.78 3.67
N THR A 134 13.33 -3.26 2.53
CA THR A 134 14.66 -2.96 2.00
C THR A 134 14.47 -2.21 0.69
N THR A 135 14.81 -0.94 0.72
CA THR A 135 14.88 -0.11 -0.50
C THR A 135 16.26 -0.24 -1.11
N SER A 136 16.38 -0.18 -2.44
CA SER A 136 17.68 -0.15 -3.08
C SER A 136 18.46 1.09 -2.62
N ARG A 137 19.68 0.93 -2.17
CA ARG A 137 20.54 2.00 -1.60
C ARG A 137 20.97 3.09 -2.59
N ARG A 138 20.44 3.13 -3.80
CA ARG A 138 20.78 4.15 -4.79
C ARG A 138 19.64 5.15 -4.93
N ARG A 139 19.77 6.29 -4.19
CA ARG A 139 19.04 7.56 -4.30
C ARG A 139 17.55 7.53 -3.99
N SER A 140 17.25 8.18 -2.88
CA SER A 140 15.93 8.65 -2.41
C SER A 140 14.75 7.68 -2.59
N SER A 141 14.32 7.10 -1.49
CA SER A 141 12.99 6.49 -1.38
C SER A 141 11.94 7.51 -1.82
N ARG A 142 11.46 7.41 -3.06
CA ARG A 142 10.32 8.21 -3.49
C ARG A 142 9.05 7.51 -2.99
N THR A 143 8.45 8.11 -2.00
CA THR A 143 7.12 7.73 -1.53
C THR A 143 6.10 8.43 -2.42
N ASN A 144 5.20 7.66 -3.02
CA ASN A 144 4.11 8.19 -3.85
C ASN A 144 2.81 8.07 -3.10
N THR A 145 2.04 9.15 -3.04
CA THR A 145 0.72 9.18 -2.42
C THR A 145 -0.34 9.30 -3.50
N ILE A 146 -1.31 8.41 -3.47
CA ILE A 146 -2.49 8.45 -4.35
C ILE A 146 -3.71 8.68 -3.46
N GLY A 147 -4.48 9.71 -3.78
CA GLY A 147 -5.76 10.01 -3.16
C GLY A 147 -6.86 10.07 -4.21
N HIS A 148 -8.06 9.75 -3.76
CA HIS A 148 -9.26 9.87 -4.58
C HIS A 148 -10.39 10.45 -3.73
#